data_6c0cb0cf56cb0654c920325309744260
#
_entry.id   6c0cb0cf56cb0654c920325309744260
#
_cell.length_a   1.000
_cell.length_b   1.000
_cell.length_c   1.000
_cell.angle_alpha   90.00
_cell.angle_beta   90.00
_cell.angle_gamma   90.00
#
_symmetry.space_group_name_H-M   'P 1'
#
loop_
_entity.id
_entity.type
_entity.pdbx_description
1 polymer ?
#
loop_
_entity_poly.entity_id
_entity_poly.type
_entity_poly.pdbx_seq_one_letter_code
_entity_poly.pdbx_strand_id
1 'polypeptide(L)'
;MTESCLYRGEVVHRRLNPLRNELRYKVFNLFADIDQLDAIASQCRLFSHNRFNLFSVMDRNHGPGDGTPIRDHVWGLARAARDGAEVKRIFMFCYPSVLGYVFNPLTVYYGFDAEDRLRLMIYEVNNTFGGRHSYVIPAGETLTQRAEKHFHVSPFNAVEGHYDFHFSAPAAKMALGITLTVDEAPVLKAYVSGTRLALNDANLLRSFLTIPFLTLKVIAAIHLQALRLLWKGLRLERPPGGATHQVDNLSEG
;
A
#
# COMPACT_ATOMS: atom_id res chain seq x y z
N MET A 1 -5.10 22.13 4.41
CA MET A 1 -4.10 21.63 3.46
C MET A 1 -3.61 20.26 3.91
N THR A 2 -3.57 19.32 3.00
CA THR A 2 -3.00 17.99 3.23
C THR A 2 -1.48 18.10 3.34
N GLU A 3 -0.89 17.54 4.40
CA GLU A 3 0.55 17.63 4.68
C GLU A 3 1.13 16.25 4.94
N SER A 4 2.43 16.10 4.65
CA SER A 4 3.18 14.88 4.93
C SER A 4 3.22 14.57 6.43
N CYS A 5 3.00 13.31 6.79
CA CYS A 5 2.90 12.88 8.18
C CYS A 5 3.18 11.38 8.32
N LEU A 6 3.18 10.90 9.56
CA LEU A 6 3.15 9.48 9.88
C LEU A 6 1.74 9.09 10.34
N TYR A 7 1.33 7.87 10.05
CA TYR A 7 0.17 7.24 10.68
C TYR A 7 0.64 6.04 11.49
N ARG A 8 0.34 6.04 12.80
CA ARG A 8 0.64 4.93 13.69
C ARG A 8 -0.65 4.25 14.14
N GLY A 9 -0.71 2.95 13.96
CA GLY A 9 -1.93 2.22 14.25
C GLY A 9 -1.75 0.71 14.20
N GLU A 10 -2.71 0.05 13.57
CA GLU A 10 -2.70 -1.40 13.42
C GLU A 10 -3.17 -1.83 12.04
N VAL A 11 -2.72 -3.01 11.64
CA VAL A 11 -3.27 -3.73 10.51
C VAL A 11 -3.91 -5.03 11.00
N VAL A 12 -5.04 -5.37 10.38
CA VAL A 12 -5.75 -6.62 10.61
C VAL A 12 -5.96 -7.32 9.29
N HIS A 13 -5.52 -8.56 9.20
CA HIS A 13 -5.81 -9.47 8.11
C HIS A 13 -6.72 -10.56 8.60
N ARG A 14 -7.90 -10.68 8.00
CA ARG A 14 -8.88 -11.69 8.33
C ARG A 14 -9.18 -12.53 7.10
N ARG A 15 -8.69 -13.77 7.10
CA ARG A 15 -9.11 -14.78 6.14
C ARG A 15 -10.43 -15.38 6.60
N LEU A 16 -11.40 -15.48 5.69
CA LEU A 16 -12.73 -16.00 5.96
C LEU A 16 -12.91 -17.40 5.36
N ASN A 17 -12.38 -17.64 4.17
CA ASN A 17 -12.45 -18.88 3.42
C ASN A 17 -11.08 -19.26 2.85
N PRO A 18 -10.77 -20.56 2.65
CA PRO A 18 -11.48 -21.74 3.14
C PRO A 18 -11.29 -21.97 4.65
N LEU A 19 -10.26 -21.36 5.25
CA LEU A 19 -9.90 -21.50 6.66
C LEU A 19 -9.89 -20.14 7.33
N ARG A 20 -10.70 -19.99 8.38
CA ARG A 20 -10.73 -18.75 9.16
C ARG A 20 -9.43 -18.54 9.92
N ASN A 21 -8.86 -17.35 9.76
CA ASN A 21 -7.70 -16.91 10.51
C ASN A 21 -7.68 -15.40 10.61
N GLU A 22 -7.22 -14.87 11.74
CA GLU A 22 -7.02 -13.44 11.95
C GLU A 22 -5.59 -13.20 12.41
N LEU A 23 -4.97 -12.19 11.80
CA LEU A 23 -3.65 -11.68 12.16
C LEU A 23 -3.77 -10.19 12.41
N ARG A 24 -3.33 -9.74 13.60
CA ARG A 24 -3.35 -8.33 14.00
C ARG A 24 -1.97 -7.93 14.49
N TYR A 25 -1.46 -6.78 14.03
CA TYR A 25 -0.18 -6.25 14.50
C TYR A 25 -0.13 -4.72 14.37
N LYS A 26 0.69 -4.10 15.22
CA LYS A 26 0.93 -2.66 15.20
C LYS A 26 1.79 -2.30 13.99
N VAL A 27 1.46 -1.17 13.36
CA VAL A 27 2.17 -0.64 12.20
C VAL A 27 2.38 0.85 12.32
N PHE A 28 3.27 1.37 11.51
CA PHE A 28 3.29 2.78 11.13
C PHE A 28 3.48 2.90 9.63
N ASN A 29 2.87 3.91 9.05
CA ASN A 29 2.91 4.19 7.63
C ASN A 29 3.39 5.63 7.43
N LEU A 30 4.09 5.85 6.33
CA LEU A 30 4.42 7.17 5.84
C LEU A 30 3.27 7.64 4.94
N PHE A 31 2.83 8.88 5.13
CA PHE A 31 1.99 9.62 4.20
C PHE A 31 2.79 10.84 3.76
N ALA A 32 3.22 10.88 2.51
CA ALA A 32 4.14 11.89 2.01
C ALA A 32 3.79 12.35 0.59
N ASP A 33 3.91 13.65 0.36
CA ASP A 33 3.86 14.22 -0.97
C ASP A 33 5.05 13.69 -1.79
N ILE A 34 4.77 13.04 -2.93
CA ILE A 34 5.81 12.40 -3.76
C ILE A 34 6.76 13.42 -4.39
N ASP A 35 6.32 14.66 -4.56
CA ASP A 35 7.14 15.76 -5.10
C ASP A 35 8.05 16.38 -4.02
N GLN A 36 7.82 16.05 -2.72
CA GLN A 36 8.54 16.62 -1.58
C GLN A 36 9.44 15.62 -0.86
N LEU A 37 9.65 14.40 -1.40
CA LEU A 37 10.43 13.36 -0.70
C LEU A 37 11.85 13.81 -0.35
N ASP A 38 12.54 14.52 -1.25
CA ASP A 38 13.88 15.05 -1.00
C ASP A 38 13.87 16.19 0.02
N ALA A 39 12.87 17.06 -0.01
CA ALA A 39 12.71 18.13 0.97
C ALA A 39 12.44 17.54 2.37
N ILE A 40 11.60 16.52 2.49
CA ILE A 40 11.35 15.77 3.73
C ILE A 40 12.66 15.13 4.23
N ALA A 41 13.43 14.50 3.34
CA ALA A 41 14.71 13.89 3.66
C ALA A 41 15.74 14.91 4.16
N SER A 42 15.68 16.16 3.70
CA SER A 42 16.55 17.23 4.20
C SER A 42 16.18 17.73 5.61
N GLN A 43 14.91 17.58 6.01
CA GLN A 43 14.39 18.04 7.29
C GLN A 43 14.45 16.97 8.40
N CYS A 44 14.49 15.69 8.02
CA CYS A 44 14.48 14.54 8.94
C CYS A 44 15.78 13.75 8.81
N ARG A 45 16.62 13.76 9.86
CA ARG A 45 17.91 13.03 9.86
C ARG A 45 17.74 11.51 9.79
N LEU A 46 16.64 11.00 10.31
CA LEU A 46 16.33 9.57 10.37
C LEU A 46 15.56 9.05 9.14
N PHE A 47 15.27 9.93 8.17
CA PHE A 47 14.60 9.59 6.92
C PHE A 47 15.45 10.00 5.73
N SER A 48 15.43 9.23 4.66
CA SER A 48 16.05 9.56 3.37
C SER A 48 15.21 9.10 2.18
N HIS A 49 15.40 9.75 1.06
CA HIS A 49 14.94 9.33 -0.25
C HIS A 49 16.12 8.78 -1.06
N ASN A 50 15.96 7.61 -1.65
CA ASN A 50 16.97 6.91 -2.48
C ASN A 50 18.35 6.68 -1.81
N ARG A 51 18.42 6.76 -0.49
CA ARG A 51 19.63 6.49 0.30
C ARG A 51 19.31 5.62 1.50
N PHE A 52 20.31 4.86 1.96
CA PHE A 52 20.20 4.07 3.18
C PHE A 52 20.06 4.99 4.40
N ASN A 53 19.10 4.66 5.29
CA ASN A 53 18.90 5.34 6.57
C ASN A 53 18.11 4.42 7.52
N LEU A 54 17.79 4.92 8.73
CA LEU A 54 16.87 4.22 9.63
C LEU A 54 15.52 4.01 8.96
N PHE A 55 15.00 5.05 8.29
CA PHE A 55 13.85 4.97 7.39
C PHE A 55 14.19 5.51 6.02
N SER A 56 13.65 4.90 5.00
CA SER A 56 13.83 5.41 3.64
C SER A 56 12.67 5.03 2.72
N VAL A 57 12.49 5.83 1.68
CA VAL A 57 11.71 5.49 0.48
C VAL A 57 12.72 5.35 -0.66
N MET A 58 12.63 4.24 -1.38
CA MET A 58 13.47 3.94 -2.52
C MET A 58 12.61 3.77 -3.77
N ASP A 59 12.89 4.50 -4.84
CA ASP A 59 12.15 4.43 -6.09
C ASP A 59 12.05 3.00 -6.64
N ARG A 60 13.16 2.25 -6.58
CA ARG A 60 13.21 0.83 -7.00
C ARG A 60 12.22 -0.10 -6.29
N ASN A 61 11.66 0.32 -5.15
CA ASN A 61 10.68 -0.46 -4.39
C ASN A 61 9.24 -0.17 -4.81
N HIS A 62 9.04 0.72 -5.77
CA HIS A 62 7.73 1.18 -6.27
C HIS A 62 7.68 1.09 -7.79
N GLY A 63 6.48 1.19 -8.35
CA GLY A 63 6.27 1.20 -9.80
C GLY A 63 6.89 0.00 -10.51
N PRO A 64 7.53 0.18 -11.67
CA PRO A 64 8.12 -0.92 -12.44
C PRO A 64 9.29 -1.62 -11.73
N GLY A 65 9.89 -0.98 -10.71
CA GLY A 65 10.98 -1.56 -9.93
C GLY A 65 12.35 -1.51 -10.59
N ASP A 66 12.45 -0.81 -11.69
CA ASP A 66 13.69 -0.62 -12.49
C ASP A 66 14.51 0.61 -12.06
N GLY A 67 14.03 1.34 -11.05
CA GLY A 67 14.64 2.58 -10.58
C GLY A 67 14.04 3.84 -11.20
N THR A 68 13.01 3.71 -12.04
CA THR A 68 12.21 4.86 -12.50
C THR A 68 11.75 5.66 -11.28
N PRO A 69 11.96 7.00 -11.26
CA PRO A 69 11.52 7.83 -10.15
C PRO A 69 10.02 7.66 -9.87
N ILE A 70 9.66 7.46 -8.59
CA ILE A 70 8.26 7.34 -8.14
C ILE A 70 7.42 8.47 -8.73
N ARG A 71 7.95 9.68 -8.66
CA ARG A 71 7.31 10.88 -9.20
C ARG A 71 6.91 10.70 -10.66
N ASP A 72 7.86 10.32 -11.50
CA ASP A 72 7.63 10.23 -12.95
C ASP A 72 6.64 9.13 -13.29
N HIS A 73 6.78 7.98 -12.64
CA HIS A 73 5.88 6.84 -12.80
C HIS A 73 4.45 7.20 -12.40
N VAL A 74 4.25 7.70 -11.18
CA VAL A 74 2.91 7.95 -10.63
C VAL A 74 2.22 9.12 -11.32
N TRP A 75 2.95 10.18 -11.67
CA TRP A 75 2.41 11.25 -12.51
C TRP A 75 2.07 10.78 -13.93
N GLY A 76 2.82 9.81 -14.46
CA GLY A 76 2.50 9.15 -15.72
C GLY A 76 1.14 8.44 -15.65
N LEU A 77 0.92 7.65 -14.61
CA LEU A 77 -0.36 6.98 -14.35
C LEU A 77 -1.50 7.98 -14.17
N ALA A 78 -1.28 9.03 -13.38
CA ALA A 78 -2.29 10.05 -13.13
C ALA A 78 -2.72 10.76 -14.42
N ARG A 79 -1.77 11.15 -15.29
CA ARG A 79 -2.07 11.81 -16.57
C ARG A 79 -2.81 10.91 -17.55
N ALA A 80 -2.58 9.60 -17.48
CA ALA A 80 -3.27 8.63 -18.33
C ALA A 80 -4.70 8.32 -17.82
N ALA A 81 -5.02 8.67 -16.59
CA ALA A 81 -6.34 8.47 -16.00
C ALA A 81 -7.34 9.51 -16.54
N ARG A 82 -8.63 9.13 -16.62
CA ARG A 82 -9.72 9.96 -17.14
C ARG A 82 -9.79 11.35 -16.48
N ASP A 83 -9.71 11.41 -15.13
CA ASP A 83 -9.81 12.65 -14.35
C ASP A 83 -8.44 13.14 -13.86
N GLY A 84 -7.36 12.58 -14.40
CA GLY A 84 -6.01 12.87 -13.95
C GLY A 84 -5.53 14.28 -14.24
N ALA A 85 -6.12 14.97 -15.23
CA ALA A 85 -5.78 16.34 -15.60
C ALA A 85 -6.07 17.36 -14.45
N GLU A 86 -7.01 17.05 -13.56
CA GLU A 86 -7.36 17.88 -12.41
C GLU A 86 -6.38 17.70 -11.24
N VAL A 87 -5.64 16.59 -11.19
CA VAL A 87 -4.69 16.31 -10.10
C VAL A 87 -3.55 17.32 -10.11
N LYS A 88 -3.28 17.92 -8.94
CA LYS A 88 -2.21 18.91 -8.73
C LYS A 88 -1.19 18.46 -7.70
N ARG A 89 -1.53 17.52 -6.82
CA ARG A 89 -0.65 16.96 -5.81
C ARG A 89 -0.96 15.49 -5.61
N ILE A 90 0.09 14.70 -5.40
CA ILE A 90 -0.06 13.27 -5.13
C ILE A 90 0.69 12.92 -3.85
N PHE A 91 -0.02 12.29 -2.92
CA PHE A 91 0.54 11.77 -1.68
C PHE A 91 0.60 10.26 -1.73
N MET A 92 1.72 9.68 -1.33
CA MET A 92 1.87 8.24 -1.15
C MET A 92 1.60 7.83 0.29
N PHE A 93 0.86 6.76 0.49
CA PHE A 93 0.70 6.05 1.76
C PHE A 93 1.36 4.69 1.64
N CYS A 94 2.44 4.46 2.36
CA CYS A 94 3.24 3.24 2.23
C CYS A 94 3.92 2.84 3.54
N TYR A 95 4.49 1.64 3.56
CA TYR A 95 5.46 1.24 4.58
C TYR A 95 6.85 1.70 4.15
N PRO A 96 7.51 2.61 4.87
CA PRO A 96 8.89 2.97 4.54
C PRO A 96 9.83 1.79 4.81
N SER A 97 10.94 1.73 4.10
CA SER A 97 12.03 0.81 4.42
C SER A 97 12.57 1.11 5.81
N VAL A 98 12.94 0.07 6.55
CA VAL A 98 13.59 0.17 7.86
C VAL A 98 14.97 -0.48 7.75
N LEU A 99 16.05 0.28 7.98
CA LEU A 99 17.44 -0.17 7.81
C LEU A 99 17.68 -0.86 6.44
N GLY A 100 17.11 -0.27 5.38
CA GLY A 100 17.25 -0.73 4.00
C GLY A 100 16.35 -1.92 3.63
N TYR A 101 15.62 -2.49 4.57
CA TYR A 101 14.69 -3.58 4.31
C TYR A 101 13.26 -3.06 4.22
N VAL A 102 12.54 -3.46 3.16
CA VAL A 102 11.14 -3.07 2.93
C VAL A 102 10.25 -4.31 2.78
N PHE A 103 9.08 -4.24 3.39
CA PHE A 103 7.94 -5.08 3.06
C PHE A 103 6.72 -4.16 2.89
N ASN A 104 6.36 -3.91 1.65
CA ASN A 104 5.31 -2.96 1.29
C ASN A 104 4.29 -3.66 0.38
N PRO A 105 3.36 -4.44 0.95
CA PRO A 105 2.39 -5.21 0.15
C PRO A 105 1.39 -4.33 -0.60
N LEU A 106 1.21 -3.10 -0.14
CA LEU A 106 0.31 -2.12 -0.72
C LEU A 106 0.88 -0.72 -0.53
N THR A 107 1.04 0.01 -1.63
CA THR A 107 1.16 1.47 -1.63
C THR A 107 -0.12 2.07 -2.18
N VAL A 108 -0.62 3.13 -1.58
CA VAL A 108 -1.77 3.87 -2.09
C VAL A 108 -1.38 5.31 -2.36
N TYR A 109 -1.69 5.77 -3.56
CA TYR A 109 -1.46 7.15 -3.94
C TYR A 109 -2.79 7.89 -4.00
N TYR A 110 -2.83 9.05 -3.37
CA TYR A 110 -3.98 9.94 -3.25
C TYR A 110 -3.71 11.17 -4.11
N GLY A 111 -4.43 11.33 -5.21
CA GLY A 111 -4.35 12.47 -6.11
C GLY A 111 -5.37 13.55 -5.76
N PHE A 112 -4.90 14.74 -5.40
CA PHE A 112 -5.73 15.89 -5.01
C PHE A 112 -5.67 16.99 -6.06
N ASP A 113 -6.79 17.72 -6.23
CA ASP A 113 -6.84 18.94 -7.03
C ASP A 113 -6.31 20.18 -6.25
N ALA A 114 -6.43 21.35 -6.86
CA ALA A 114 -5.97 22.59 -6.26
C ALA A 114 -6.78 23.00 -5.01
N GLU A 115 -8.01 22.52 -4.87
CA GLU A 115 -8.91 22.77 -3.75
C GLU A 115 -8.86 21.69 -2.66
N ASP A 116 -7.84 20.82 -2.66
CA ASP A 116 -7.69 19.69 -1.74
C ASP A 116 -8.80 18.61 -1.86
N ARG A 117 -9.53 18.54 -2.97
CA ARG A 117 -10.49 17.46 -3.21
C ARG A 117 -9.78 16.25 -3.79
N LEU A 118 -10.10 15.08 -3.28
CA LEU A 118 -9.58 13.82 -3.81
C LEU A 118 -10.18 13.54 -5.19
N ARG A 119 -9.33 13.31 -6.21
CA ARG A 119 -9.70 13.08 -7.60
C ARG A 119 -9.31 11.72 -8.12
N LEU A 120 -8.28 11.14 -7.53
CA LEU A 120 -7.70 9.91 -8.03
C LEU A 120 -7.14 9.07 -6.90
N MET A 121 -7.35 7.76 -6.97
CA MET A 121 -6.69 6.77 -6.14
C MET A 121 -5.90 5.82 -7.04
N ILE A 122 -4.66 5.51 -6.64
CA ILE A 122 -3.85 4.47 -7.28
C ILE A 122 -3.46 3.47 -6.20
N TYR A 123 -3.85 2.21 -6.39
CA TYR A 123 -3.51 1.12 -5.48
C TYR A 123 -2.43 0.25 -6.12
N GLU A 124 -1.19 0.40 -5.67
CA GLU A 124 -0.07 -0.43 -6.09
C GLU A 124 0.04 -1.64 -5.18
N VAL A 125 -0.34 -2.78 -5.69
CA VAL A 125 -0.35 -4.06 -4.98
C VAL A 125 0.91 -4.84 -5.34
N ASN A 126 1.67 -5.24 -4.32
CA ASN A 126 2.89 -6.02 -4.48
C ASN A 126 2.68 -7.46 -4.01
N ASN A 127 3.19 -8.43 -4.76
CA ASN A 127 3.22 -9.82 -4.31
C ASN A 127 4.60 -10.19 -3.74
N THR A 128 4.70 -11.37 -3.13
CA THR A 128 5.95 -11.89 -2.58
C THR A 128 6.92 -12.42 -3.64
N PHE A 129 6.52 -12.44 -4.91
CA PHE A 129 7.30 -12.96 -6.04
C PHE A 129 7.96 -11.84 -6.87
N GLY A 130 7.85 -10.59 -6.42
CA GLY A 130 8.42 -9.41 -7.08
C GLY A 130 7.53 -8.79 -8.16
N GLY A 131 6.33 -9.33 -8.40
CA GLY A 131 5.35 -8.71 -9.30
C GLY A 131 4.61 -7.55 -8.64
N ARG A 132 4.17 -6.60 -9.45
CA ARG A 132 3.40 -5.41 -9.04
C ARG A 132 2.25 -5.16 -9.99
N HIS A 133 1.16 -4.63 -9.43
CA HIS A 133 -0.02 -4.26 -10.22
C HIS A 133 -0.61 -2.97 -9.66
N SER A 134 -0.89 -2.01 -10.55
CA SER A 134 -1.50 -0.73 -10.18
C SER A 134 -2.92 -0.63 -10.71
N TYR A 135 -3.88 -0.47 -9.78
CA TYR A 135 -5.26 -0.12 -10.09
C TYR A 135 -5.40 1.40 -9.99
N VAL A 136 -5.74 2.03 -11.10
CA VAL A 136 -5.90 3.49 -11.21
C VAL A 136 -7.40 3.77 -11.29
N ILE A 137 -7.98 4.39 -10.26
CA ILE A 137 -9.41 4.56 -10.11
C ILE A 137 -9.73 6.03 -9.80
N PRO A 138 -10.54 6.73 -10.62
CA PRO A 138 -11.04 8.05 -10.28
C PRO A 138 -11.73 8.05 -8.91
N ALA A 139 -11.54 9.10 -8.13
CA ALA A 139 -12.21 9.24 -6.85
C ALA A 139 -13.57 9.90 -7.05
N GLY A 140 -14.63 9.12 -6.82
CA GLY A 140 -16.00 9.59 -6.83
C GLY A 140 -16.47 10.11 -5.47
N GLU A 141 -17.78 10.26 -5.32
CA GLU A 141 -18.40 10.68 -4.05
C GLU A 141 -18.40 9.57 -2.98
N THR A 142 -18.21 8.31 -3.41
CA THR A 142 -18.21 7.16 -2.52
C THR A 142 -16.84 6.88 -1.94
N LEU A 143 -16.79 6.42 -0.70
CA LEU A 143 -15.56 5.97 -0.04
C LEU A 143 -15.25 4.48 -0.31
N THR A 144 -15.86 3.92 -1.35
CA THR A 144 -15.67 2.53 -1.77
C THR A 144 -15.45 2.49 -3.28
N GLN A 145 -14.44 1.76 -3.70
CA GLN A 145 -14.10 1.57 -5.11
C GLN A 145 -13.95 0.07 -5.38
N ARG A 146 -14.34 -0.37 -6.56
CA ARG A 146 -14.24 -1.77 -6.98
C ARG A 146 -13.25 -1.94 -8.13
N ALA A 147 -12.50 -3.02 -8.10
CA ALA A 147 -11.65 -3.45 -9.19
C ALA A 147 -11.70 -4.97 -9.36
N GLU A 148 -11.77 -5.43 -10.60
CA GLU A 148 -11.58 -6.84 -10.91
C GLU A 148 -10.17 -7.28 -10.54
N LYS A 149 -10.05 -8.47 -9.98
CA LYS A 149 -8.75 -8.99 -9.58
C LYS A 149 -8.03 -9.64 -10.76
N HIS A 150 -7.08 -8.92 -11.35
CA HIS A 150 -6.24 -9.42 -12.45
C HIS A 150 -4.85 -9.89 -12.00
N PHE A 151 -4.49 -9.69 -10.72
CA PHE A 151 -3.15 -9.92 -10.22
C PHE A 151 -3.08 -11.02 -9.16
N HIS A 152 -2.10 -11.92 -9.31
CA HIS A 152 -1.85 -13.01 -8.38
C HIS A 152 -1.02 -12.51 -7.18
N VAL A 153 -1.69 -12.22 -6.05
CA VAL A 153 -1.05 -11.64 -4.85
C VAL A 153 -0.54 -12.71 -3.89
N SER A 154 -1.23 -13.84 -3.80
CA SER A 154 -0.94 -14.86 -2.79
C SER A 154 -1.02 -16.27 -3.41
N PRO A 155 -0.09 -17.17 -3.05
CA PRO A 155 -0.13 -18.55 -3.55
C PRO A 155 -1.35 -19.35 -3.06
N PHE A 156 -2.19 -18.77 -2.21
CA PHE A 156 -3.38 -19.42 -1.65
C PHE A 156 -4.71 -18.85 -2.14
N ASN A 157 -4.68 -17.89 -3.08
CA ASN A 157 -5.88 -17.27 -3.62
C ASN A 157 -5.82 -17.28 -5.14
N ALA A 158 -6.88 -17.76 -5.79
CA ALA A 158 -7.04 -17.69 -7.24
C ALA A 158 -6.94 -16.24 -7.76
N VAL A 159 -6.71 -16.07 -9.06
CA VAL A 159 -6.70 -14.75 -9.71
C VAL A 159 -8.13 -14.19 -9.81
N GLU A 160 -9.15 -15.04 -9.78
CA GLU A 160 -10.56 -14.69 -9.92
C GLU A 160 -11.11 -13.87 -8.75
N GLY A 161 -12.15 -13.09 -9.02
CA GLY A 161 -12.87 -12.28 -8.04
C GLY A 161 -12.58 -10.77 -8.19
N HIS A 162 -13.07 -10.01 -7.24
CA HIS A 162 -12.89 -8.56 -7.22
C HIS A 162 -12.43 -8.05 -5.86
N TYR A 163 -11.78 -6.90 -5.89
CA TYR A 163 -11.43 -6.13 -4.70
C TYR A 163 -12.45 -5.01 -4.50
N ASP A 164 -12.97 -4.88 -3.27
CA ASP A 164 -13.62 -3.67 -2.80
C ASP A 164 -12.63 -2.92 -1.90
N PHE A 165 -12.21 -1.74 -2.33
CA PHE A 165 -11.35 -0.83 -1.57
C PHE A 165 -12.24 0.14 -0.79
N HIS A 166 -12.02 0.22 0.52
CA HIS A 166 -12.70 1.15 1.41
C HIS A 166 -11.65 2.10 1.97
N PHE A 167 -11.82 3.39 1.83
CA PHE A 167 -10.84 4.36 2.30
C PHE A 167 -11.50 5.52 3.01
N SER A 168 -10.75 6.17 3.89
CA SER A 168 -11.08 7.48 4.42
C SER A 168 -10.15 8.53 3.83
N ALA A 169 -10.63 9.76 3.71
CA ALA A 169 -9.74 10.88 3.41
C ALA A 169 -8.68 10.99 4.51
N PRO A 170 -7.42 11.35 4.15
CA PRO A 170 -6.36 11.56 5.13
C PRO A 170 -6.71 12.70 6.09
N ALA A 171 -6.84 12.39 7.38
CA ALA A 171 -7.22 13.30 8.45
C ALA A 171 -6.47 12.95 9.75
N ALA A 172 -6.97 13.40 10.91
CA ALA A 172 -6.42 13.02 12.21
C ALA A 172 -6.41 11.50 12.45
N LYS A 173 -7.38 10.80 11.85
CA LYS A 173 -7.42 9.34 11.75
C LYS A 173 -7.57 8.96 10.28
N MET A 174 -7.01 7.84 9.91
CA MET A 174 -7.09 7.28 8.57
C MET A 174 -7.42 5.80 8.66
N ALA A 175 -8.23 5.33 7.72
CA ALA A 175 -8.53 3.92 7.55
C ALA A 175 -8.51 3.56 6.05
N LEU A 176 -7.97 2.39 5.76
CA LEU A 176 -7.96 1.80 4.43
C LEU A 176 -8.26 0.32 4.58
N GLY A 177 -9.25 -0.17 3.87
CA GLY A 177 -9.69 -1.56 3.87
C GLY A 177 -9.71 -2.14 2.48
N ILE A 178 -9.46 -3.44 2.37
CA ILE A 178 -9.59 -4.23 1.14
C ILE A 178 -10.40 -5.47 1.48
N THR A 179 -11.46 -5.71 0.74
CA THR A 179 -12.19 -6.97 0.76
C THR A 179 -11.96 -7.68 -0.57
N LEU A 180 -11.49 -8.91 -0.53
CA LEU A 180 -11.46 -9.80 -1.69
C LEU A 180 -12.71 -10.68 -1.65
N THR A 181 -13.48 -10.63 -2.72
CA THR A 181 -14.68 -11.46 -2.94
C THR A 181 -14.43 -12.39 -4.12
N VAL A 182 -14.78 -13.66 -3.97
CA VAL A 182 -14.72 -14.70 -5.01
C VAL A 182 -16.05 -15.45 -4.95
N ASP A 183 -16.68 -15.70 -6.08
CA ASP A 183 -18.01 -16.37 -6.16
C ASP A 183 -19.03 -15.73 -5.20
N GLU A 184 -19.14 -14.41 -5.23
CA GLU A 184 -20.02 -13.59 -4.38
C GLU A 184 -19.81 -13.76 -2.85
N ALA A 185 -18.75 -14.46 -2.44
CA ALA A 185 -18.42 -14.68 -1.05
C ALA A 185 -17.10 -13.97 -0.65
N PRO A 186 -17.06 -13.20 0.44
CA PRO A 186 -15.82 -12.59 0.90
C PRO A 186 -14.86 -13.66 1.43
N VAL A 187 -13.65 -13.73 0.87
CA VAL A 187 -12.61 -14.70 1.25
C VAL A 187 -11.51 -14.09 2.11
N LEU A 188 -11.24 -12.78 1.93
CA LEU A 188 -10.23 -12.06 2.70
C LEU A 188 -10.70 -10.65 2.98
N LYS A 189 -10.45 -10.17 4.21
CA LYS A 189 -10.55 -8.76 4.58
C LYS A 189 -9.24 -8.32 5.20
N ALA A 190 -8.67 -7.25 4.68
CA ALA A 190 -7.51 -6.60 5.25
C ALA A 190 -7.84 -5.12 5.49
N TYR A 191 -7.48 -4.59 6.65
CA TYR A 191 -7.60 -3.17 6.87
C TYR A 191 -6.44 -2.64 7.72
N VAL A 192 -6.04 -1.42 7.44
CA VAL A 192 -5.11 -0.64 8.24
C VAL A 192 -5.84 0.60 8.75
N SER A 193 -5.60 0.93 10.00
CA SER A 193 -6.06 2.17 10.58
C SER A 193 -4.96 2.81 11.41
N GLY A 194 -4.92 4.14 11.46
CA GLY A 194 -3.88 4.84 12.19
C GLY A 194 -4.29 6.25 12.60
N THR A 195 -3.57 6.76 13.58
CA THR A 195 -3.67 8.14 14.06
C THR A 195 -2.47 8.93 13.53
N ARG A 196 -2.74 10.12 13.04
CA ARG A 196 -1.75 11.03 12.49
C ARG A 196 -0.75 11.48 13.55
N LEU A 197 0.52 11.49 13.17
CA LEU A 197 1.65 12.04 13.93
C LEU A 197 2.46 12.95 13.00
N ALA A 198 3.05 14.00 13.55
CA ALA A 198 3.98 14.83 12.79
C ALA A 198 5.17 14.01 12.29
N LEU A 199 5.58 14.25 11.05
CA LEU A 199 6.78 13.65 10.46
C LEU A 199 8.01 14.42 10.95
N ASN A 200 8.69 13.86 11.94
CA ASN A 200 9.92 14.37 12.51
C ASN A 200 10.74 13.25 13.14
N ASP A 201 12.02 13.52 13.44
CA ASP A 201 12.94 12.52 13.97
C ASP A 201 12.48 11.90 15.30
N ALA A 202 11.84 12.68 16.18
CA ALA A 202 11.35 12.16 17.46
C ALA A 202 10.25 11.10 17.26
N ASN A 203 9.30 11.36 16.39
CA ASN A 203 8.22 10.41 16.07
C ASN A 203 8.71 9.22 15.24
N LEU A 204 9.69 9.42 14.35
CA LEU A 204 10.37 8.33 13.63
C LEU A 204 11.07 7.41 14.63
N LEU A 205 11.91 7.94 15.50
CA LEU A 205 12.62 7.17 16.52
C LEU A 205 11.63 6.45 17.46
N ARG A 206 10.59 7.13 17.93
CA ARG A 206 9.55 6.51 18.75
C ARG A 206 8.85 5.37 18.03
N SER A 207 8.56 5.52 16.72
CA SER A 207 7.94 4.47 15.91
C SER A 207 8.87 3.27 15.78
N PHE A 208 10.16 3.48 15.55
CA PHE A 208 11.16 2.42 15.51
C PHE A 208 11.25 1.66 16.84
N LEU A 209 11.32 2.37 17.98
CA LEU A 209 11.46 1.75 19.30
C LEU A 209 10.18 1.04 19.76
N THR A 210 9.00 1.57 19.43
CA THR A 210 7.71 0.99 19.87
C THR A 210 7.22 -0.15 18.99
N ILE A 211 7.67 -0.20 17.73
CA ILE A 211 7.35 -1.26 16.77
C ILE A 211 8.65 -1.83 16.19
N PRO A 212 9.54 -2.34 17.07
CA PRO A 212 10.86 -2.81 16.63
C PRO A 212 10.68 -4.01 15.69
N PHE A 213 11.56 -4.05 14.68
CA PHE A 213 11.54 -5.15 13.70
C PHE A 213 10.19 -5.36 13.01
N LEU A 214 9.40 -4.27 12.81
CA LEU A 214 8.09 -4.34 12.15
C LEU A 214 8.14 -5.25 10.93
N THR A 215 9.05 -4.96 10.01
CA THR A 215 9.18 -5.67 8.75
C THR A 215 9.54 -7.15 8.96
N LEU A 216 10.45 -7.46 9.89
CA LEU A 216 10.81 -8.84 10.22
C LEU A 216 9.65 -9.60 10.86
N LYS A 217 8.90 -8.95 11.77
CA LYS A 217 7.71 -9.55 12.40
C LYS A 217 6.61 -9.85 11.38
N VAL A 218 6.38 -8.93 10.44
CA VAL A 218 5.38 -9.12 9.37
C VAL A 218 5.78 -10.30 8.49
N ILE A 219 7.04 -10.38 8.08
CA ILE A 219 7.54 -11.50 7.27
C ILE A 219 7.46 -12.81 8.03
N ALA A 220 7.95 -12.85 9.27
CA ALA A 220 7.86 -14.04 10.09
C ALA A 220 6.40 -14.50 10.26
N ALA A 221 5.48 -13.56 10.50
CA ALA A 221 4.05 -13.85 10.60
C ALA A 221 3.47 -14.42 9.30
N ILE A 222 3.83 -13.85 8.14
CA ILE A 222 3.39 -14.34 6.83
C ILE A 222 3.91 -15.74 6.56
N HIS A 223 5.20 -16.01 6.80
CA HIS A 223 5.79 -17.34 6.59
C HIS A 223 5.21 -18.38 7.56
N LEU A 224 5.05 -18.01 8.85
CA LEU A 224 4.42 -18.88 9.83
C LEU A 224 2.97 -19.21 9.43
N GLN A 225 2.25 -18.20 8.91
CA GLN A 225 0.90 -18.41 8.41
C GLN A 225 0.87 -19.28 7.16
N ALA A 226 1.79 -19.08 6.22
CA ALA A 226 1.93 -19.92 5.04
C ALA A 226 2.20 -21.38 5.43
N LEU A 227 3.12 -21.61 6.38
CA LEU A 227 3.40 -22.94 6.93
C LEU A 227 2.16 -23.57 7.61
N ARG A 228 1.41 -22.79 8.40
CA ARG A 228 0.16 -23.27 9.03
C ARG A 228 -0.91 -23.64 7.99
N LEU A 229 -1.02 -22.87 6.90
CA LEU A 229 -1.98 -23.16 5.82
C LEU A 229 -1.58 -24.43 5.06
N LEU A 230 -0.28 -24.62 4.77
CA LEU A 230 0.25 -25.84 4.17
C LEU A 230 0.01 -27.06 5.08
N TRP A 231 0.26 -26.94 6.38
CA TRP A 231 -0.02 -28.00 7.36
C TRP A 231 -1.51 -28.38 7.42
N LYS A 232 -2.38 -27.41 7.16
CA LYS A 232 -3.84 -27.62 7.07
C LYS A 232 -4.30 -28.13 5.69
N GLY A 233 -3.36 -28.46 4.79
CA GLY A 233 -3.65 -29.10 3.51
C GLY A 233 -4.02 -28.13 2.38
N LEU A 234 -3.84 -26.80 2.53
CA LEU A 234 -4.01 -25.88 1.40
C LEU A 234 -2.90 -26.12 0.36
N ARG A 235 -3.31 -26.26 -0.90
CA ARG A 235 -2.36 -26.38 -2.01
C ARG A 235 -1.86 -25.02 -2.44
N LEU A 236 -0.58 -24.98 -2.85
CA LEU A 236 0.02 -23.80 -3.45
C LEU A 236 -0.42 -23.69 -4.91
N GLU A 237 -0.99 -22.56 -5.29
CA GLU A 237 -1.16 -22.22 -6.69
C GLU A 237 0.15 -21.63 -7.24
N ARG A 238 0.56 -22.07 -8.43
CA ARG A 238 1.75 -21.54 -9.09
C ARG A 238 1.42 -20.16 -9.67
N PRO A 239 2.24 -19.12 -9.39
CA PRO A 239 2.06 -17.82 -10.06
C PRO A 239 2.27 -17.99 -11.57
N PRO A 240 1.50 -17.30 -12.42
CA PRO A 240 1.84 -17.17 -13.82
C PRO A 240 3.24 -16.55 -13.95
N GLY A 241 4.05 -17.08 -14.84
CA GLY A 241 5.48 -16.73 -14.94
C GLY A 241 5.72 -15.25 -15.28
N GLY A 242 6.71 -14.65 -14.62
CA GLY A 242 7.26 -13.33 -14.92
C GLY A 242 6.89 -12.27 -13.87
N ALA A 243 7.93 -11.61 -13.31
CA ALA A 243 7.75 -10.37 -12.55
C ALA A 243 7.44 -9.25 -13.56
N THR A 244 6.16 -8.88 -13.72
CA THR A 244 5.74 -7.79 -14.59
C THR A 244 4.97 -6.77 -13.79
N HIS A 245 5.23 -5.50 -14.06
CA HIS A 245 4.36 -4.41 -13.60
C HIS A 245 3.19 -4.28 -14.59
N GLN A 246 1.97 -4.39 -14.09
CA GLN A 246 0.73 -4.26 -14.85
C GLN A 246 -0.06 -3.06 -14.34
N VAL A 247 -0.82 -2.41 -15.21
CA VAL A 247 -1.65 -1.24 -14.88
C VAL A 247 -3.05 -1.43 -15.43
N ASP A 248 -4.04 -1.29 -14.57
CA ASP A 248 -5.45 -1.21 -14.95
C ASP A 248 -5.98 0.21 -14.71
N ASN A 249 -6.41 0.87 -15.78
CA ASN A 249 -7.16 2.12 -15.70
C ASN A 249 -8.65 1.78 -15.66
N LEU A 250 -9.29 1.99 -14.51
CA LEU A 250 -10.70 1.69 -14.31
C LEU A 250 -11.52 2.98 -14.42
N SER A 251 -12.59 2.95 -15.21
CA SER A 251 -13.64 3.96 -15.16
C SER A 251 -14.60 3.58 -14.03
N GLU A 252 -15.17 4.58 -13.33
CA GLU A 252 -16.29 4.32 -12.42
C GLU A 252 -17.39 3.56 -13.19
N GLY A 253 -17.78 2.40 -12.68
CA GLY A 253 -18.94 1.65 -13.13
C GLY A 253 -20.23 2.17 -12.50
#